data_2bdace6c49f57797257e07daaea5706c
#
_entry.id   2bdace6c49f57797257e07daaea5706c
#
_cell.length_a   1.000
_cell.length_b   1.000
_cell.length_c   1.000
_cell.angle_alpha   90.00
_cell.angle_beta   90.00
_cell.angle_gamma   90.00
#
_symmetry.space_group_name_H-M   'P 1'
#
loop_
_entity.id
_entity.type
_entity.pdbx_description
1 polymer ?
#
loop_
_entity_poly.entity_id
_entity_poly.type
_entity_poly.pdbx_seq_one_letter_code
_entity_poly.pdbx_strand_id
1 'polypeptide(L)'
;MNEWFAKLQAEFILNFVEDNRWKYLVTGLGNTLKITLAAVLLGIVIGTLVAIIRSTWDQNADRMRPGAGKTLLHIGDILCKIYLTVIRGTPVVVQLMIMFYIIFATSRNGVGVAMLAFGVNSGAYVAELIRGGIMAIDKGQLEAGRSLGFDYVQTMRFIIVPQALKNVLPALANEFIVLLKETSVAGYVAVTDLTKGGDIIRGRTFSAFMPLIVVALIYLVMVVFFTWLVGKLERRLRSSDY
;
A
#
# COMPACT_ATOMS: atom_id res chain seq x y z
N MET A 1 -14.25 36.56 -24.06
CA MET A 1 -13.39 36.21 -22.87
C MET A 1 -14.14 36.37 -21.56
N ASN A 2 -14.91 37.44 -21.36
CA ASN A 2 -15.67 37.66 -20.10
C ASN A 2 -16.77 36.62 -19.83
N GLU A 3 -17.51 36.18 -20.84
CA GLU A 3 -18.58 35.18 -20.67
C GLU A 3 -18.06 33.80 -20.25
N TRP A 4 -16.92 33.39 -20.78
CA TRP A 4 -16.28 32.10 -20.39
C TRP A 4 -15.83 32.13 -18.94
N PHE A 5 -15.20 33.22 -18.48
CA PHE A 5 -14.81 33.37 -17.06
C PHE A 5 -16.03 33.42 -16.14
N ALA A 6 -17.09 34.13 -16.52
CA ALA A 6 -18.33 34.18 -15.74
C ALA A 6 -18.97 32.79 -15.60
N LYS A 7 -18.99 32.01 -16.69
CA LYS A 7 -19.47 30.61 -16.66
C LYS A 7 -18.63 29.72 -15.74
N LEU A 8 -17.29 29.79 -15.82
CA LEU A 8 -16.38 29.03 -14.93
C LEU A 8 -16.60 29.41 -13.46
N GLN A 9 -16.77 30.70 -13.18
CA GLN A 9 -17.02 31.18 -11.81
C GLN A 9 -18.36 30.66 -11.28
N ALA A 10 -19.43 30.72 -12.11
CA ALA A 10 -20.74 30.19 -11.75
C ALA A 10 -20.68 28.68 -11.48
N GLU A 11 -20.00 27.90 -12.33
CA GLU A 11 -19.80 26.47 -12.13
C GLU A 11 -18.96 26.16 -10.87
N PHE A 12 -17.95 26.97 -10.56
CA PHE A 12 -17.16 26.82 -9.35
C PHE A 12 -18.02 27.06 -8.09
N ILE A 13 -18.81 28.13 -8.08
CA ILE A 13 -19.70 28.44 -6.96
C ILE A 13 -20.72 27.31 -6.78
N LEU A 14 -21.38 26.89 -7.86
CA LEU A 14 -22.37 25.81 -7.87
C LEU A 14 -21.75 24.50 -7.30
N ASN A 15 -20.57 24.11 -7.75
CA ASN A 15 -20.01 22.81 -7.40
C ASN A 15 -19.38 22.78 -6.00
N PHE A 16 -18.82 23.89 -5.50
CA PHE A 16 -18.02 23.85 -4.29
C PHE A 16 -18.52 24.78 -3.17
N VAL A 17 -19.01 25.96 -3.49
CA VAL A 17 -19.38 26.96 -2.48
C VAL A 17 -20.79 26.75 -1.96
N GLU A 18 -21.76 26.57 -2.85
CA GLU A 18 -23.15 26.29 -2.48
C GLU A 18 -23.23 25.03 -1.60
N ASP A 19 -24.08 25.08 -0.59
CA ASP A 19 -24.28 24.00 0.39
C ASP A 19 -22.98 23.50 1.05
N ASN A 20 -21.90 24.27 0.97
CA ASN A 20 -20.57 23.87 1.46
C ASN A 20 -20.08 22.54 0.90
N ARG A 21 -20.34 22.24 -0.38
CA ARG A 21 -20.04 20.96 -1.02
C ARG A 21 -18.55 20.62 -1.02
N TRP A 22 -17.65 21.61 -0.96
CA TRP A 22 -16.21 21.41 -0.77
C TRP A 22 -15.88 20.51 0.44
N LYS A 23 -16.75 20.44 1.47
CA LYS A 23 -16.56 19.57 2.64
C LYS A 23 -16.52 18.10 2.27
N TYR A 24 -17.21 17.68 1.21
CA TYR A 24 -17.13 16.30 0.71
C TYR A 24 -15.72 15.93 0.24
N LEU A 25 -15.02 16.88 -0.42
CA LEU A 25 -13.64 16.68 -0.85
C LEU A 25 -12.69 16.62 0.36
N VAL A 26 -12.86 17.51 1.33
CA VAL A 26 -12.00 17.53 2.55
C VAL A 26 -12.19 16.27 3.38
N THR A 27 -13.44 15.86 3.59
CA THR A 27 -13.75 14.61 4.31
C THR A 27 -13.20 13.41 3.54
N GLY A 28 -13.42 13.39 2.23
CA GLY A 28 -12.92 12.33 1.35
C GLY A 28 -11.39 12.25 1.35
N LEU A 29 -10.69 13.37 1.25
CA LEU A 29 -9.24 13.46 1.35
C LEU A 29 -8.74 12.91 2.70
N GLY A 30 -9.38 13.32 3.79
CA GLY A 30 -9.04 12.83 5.13
C GLY A 30 -9.20 11.32 5.25
N ASN A 31 -10.27 10.75 4.70
CA ASN A 31 -10.49 9.30 4.69
C ASN A 31 -9.50 8.57 3.79
N THR A 32 -9.21 9.10 2.59
CA THR A 32 -8.17 8.57 1.70
C THR A 32 -6.83 8.45 2.41
N LEU A 33 -6.37 9.53 3.06
CA LEU A 33 -5.10 9.53 3.78
C LEU A 33 -5.10 8.56 4.97
N LYS A 34 -6.19 8.51 5.75
CA LYS A 34 -6.33 7.59 6.89
C LYS A 34 -6.29 6.14 6.44
N ILE A 35 -7.05 5.79 5.39
CA ILE A 35 -7.09 4.43 4.86
C ILE A 35 -5.71 4.04 4.34
N THR A 36 -5.08 4.89 3.53
CA THR A 36 -3.75 4.62 2.96
C THR A 36 -2.70 4.41 4.04
N LEU A 37 -2.62 5.30 5.03
CA LEU A 37 -1.63 5.19 6.11
C LEU A 37 -1.84 3.90 6.93
N ALA A 38 -3.07 3.62 7.35
CA ALA A 38 -3.39 2.42 8.11
C ALA A 38 -3.12 1.15 7.30
N ALA A 39 -3.48 1.14 6.01
CA ALA A 39 -3.27 0.02 5.12
C ALA A 39 -1.78 -0.28 4.89
N VAL A 40 -0.95 0.75 4.68
CA VAL A 40 0.52 0.57 4.54
C VAL A 40 1.12 0.02 5.82
N LEU A 41 0.76 0.57 6.99
CA LEU A 41 1.29 0.09 8.28
C LEU A 41 0.91 -1.38 8.52
N LEU A 42 -0.35 -1.74 8.29
CA LEU A 42 -0.80 -3.13 8.38
C LEU A 42 -0.11 -4.01 7.33
N GLY A 43 0.01 -3.49 6.11
CA GLY A 43 0.72 -4.15 5.01
C GLY A 43 2.18 -4.44 5.33
N ILE A 44 2.89 -3.51 5.96
CA ILE A 44 4.27 -3.71 6.42
C ILE A 44 4.35 -4.85 7.46
N VAL A 45 3.42 -4.88 8.42
CA VAL A 45 3.40 -5.95 9.43
C VAL A 45 3.16 -7.31 8.79
N ILE A 46 2.08 -7.44 8.01
CA ILE A 46 1.73 -8.71 7.34
C ILE A 46 2.84 -9.11 6.36
N GLY A 47 3.27 -8.17 5.51
CA GLY A 47 4.27 -8.41 4.49
C GLY A 47 5.62 -8.85 5.06
N THR A 48 6.04 -8.24 6.18
CA THR A 48 7.28 -8.65 6.88
C THR A 48 7.18 -10.08 7.39
N LEU A 49 6.07 -10.45 8.04
CA LEU A 49 5.86 -11.82 8.53
C LEU A 49 5.89 -12.84 7.38
N VAL A 50 5.18 -12.57 6.29
CA VAL A 50 5.16 -13.42 5.09
C VAL A 50 6.55 -13.51 4.46
N ALA A 51 7.27 -12.38 4.33
CA ALA A 51 8.61 -12.35 3.76
C ALA A 51 9.61 -13.14 4.60
N ILE A 52 9.55 -13.07 5.94
CA ILE A 52 10.42 -13.86 6.83
C ILE A 52 10.18 -15.35 6.60
N ILE A 53 8.94 -15.82 6.61
CA ILE A 53 8.61 -17.23 6.41
C ILE A 53 9.14 -17.71 5.04
N ARG A 54 8.82 -16.98 3.99
CA ARG A 54 9.20 -17.30 2.61
C ARG A 54 10.70 -17.29 2.41
N SER A 55 11.39 -16.22 2.83
CA SER A 55 12.85 -16.10 2.68
C SER A 55 13.59 -17.15 3.49
N THR A 56 13.10 -17.50 4.70
CA THR A 56 13.67 -18.55 5.51
C THR A 56 13.56 -19.92 4.84
N TRP A 57 12.40 -20.20 4.24
CA TRP A 57 12.20 -21.42 3.47
C TRP A 57 13.11 -21.47 2.25
N ASP A 58 13.09 -20.43 1.41
CA ASP A 58 13.86 -20.35 0.16
C ASP A 58 15.39 -20.52 0.39
N GLN A 59 15.91 -20.06 1.54
CA GLN A 59 17.36 -20.11 1.84
C GLN A 59 17.81 -21.33 2.63
N ASN A 60 16.94 -21.98 3.39
CA ASN A 60 17.33 -23.02 4.33
C ASN A 60 16.66 -24.38 4.13
N ALA A 61 15.66 -24.52 3.26
CA ALA A 61 14.88 -25.75 3.13
C ALA A 61 15.75 -27.00 2.89
N ASP A 62 16.78 -26.87 2.02
CA ASP A 62 17.68 -27.99 1.67
C ASP A 62 18.65 -28.37 2.82
N ARG A 63 18.91 -27.44 3.74
CA ARG A 63 19.89 -27.61 4.84
C ARG A 63 19.24 -28.01 6.14
N MET A 64 17.91 -27.83 6.27
CA MET A 64 17.18 -28.21 7.48
C MET A 64 17.06 -29.74 7.59
N ARG A 65 17.36 -30.25 8.79
CA ARG A 65 17.14 -31.67 9.12
C ARG A 65 15.63 -31.97 9.08
N PRO A 66 15.24 -33.18 8.60
CA PRO A 66 13.84 -33.62 8.68
C PRO A 66 13.38 -33.59 10.15
N GLY A 67 12.19 -33.01 10.39
CA GLY A 67 11.60 -32.89 11.71
C GLY A 67 10.47 -31.88 11.78
N ALA A 68 9.84 -31.74 12.94
CA ALA A 68 8.68 -30.87 13.13
C ALA A 68 8.92 -29.42 12.70
N GLY A 69 10.10 -28.85 12.95
CA GLY A 69 10.43 -27.48 12.55
C GLY A 69 10.42 -27.27 11.03
N LYS A 70 11.01 -28.21 10.27
CA LYS A 70 10.99 -28.16 8.80
C LYS A 70 9.57 -28.29 8.26
N THR A 71 8.77 -29.21 8.83
CA THR A 71 7.37 -29.41 8.42
C THR A 71 6.53 -28.17 8.70
N LEU A 72 6.67 -27.56 9.89
CA LEU A 72 5.93 -26.33 10.24
C LEU A 72 6.29 -25.16 9.30
N LEU A 73 7.56 -24.97 9.03
CA LEU A 73 8.02 -23.92 8.10
C LEU A 73 7.50 -24.17 6.67
N HIS A 74 7.48 -25.43 6.23
CA HIS A 74 6.92 -25.80 4.92
C HIS A 74 5.42 -25.50 4.83
N ILE A 75 4.64 -25.86 5.85
CA ILE A 75 3.21 -25.51 5.92
C ILE A 75 3.04 -24.00 5.87
N GLY A 76 3.83 -23.25 6.65
CA GLY A 76 3.83 -21.80 6.64
C GLY A 76 4.13 -21.21 5.24
N ASP A 77 5.12 -21.77 4.53
CA ASP A 77 5.46 -21.35 3.17
C ASP A 77 4.31 -21.61 2.19
N ILE A 78 3.64 -22.78 2.28
CA ILE A 78 2.46 -23.11 1.45
C ILE A 78 1.33 -22.10 1.71
N LEU A 79 1.01 -21.82 2.98
CA LEU A 79 -0.04 -20.86 3.32
C LEU A 79 0.29 -19.45 2.81
N CYS A 80 1.55 -19.03 2.94
CA CYS A 80 2.02 -17.77 2.37
C CYS A 80 1.88 -17.73 0.84
N LYS A 81 2.22 -18.83 0.14
CA LYS A 81 2.03 -18.94 -1.31
C LYS A 81 0.57 -18.80 -1.72
N ILE A 82 -0.32 -19.50 -1.02
CA ILE A 82 -1.77 -19.40 -1.26
C ILE A 82 -2.25 -17.96 -1.08
N TYR A 83 -1.87 -17.33 0.06
CA TYR A 83 -2.20 -15.94 0.34
C TYR A 83 -1.72 -15.00 -0.79
N LEU A 84 -0.45 -15.07 -1.17
CA LEU A 84 0.11 -14.24 -2.24
C LEU A 84 -0.58 -14.46 -3.58
N THR A 85 -0.87 -15.73 -3.93
CA THR A 85 -1.53 -16.08 -5.17
C THR A 85 -2.96 -15.55 -5.23
N VAL A 86 -3.73 -15.73 -4.15
CA VAL A 86 -5.14 -15.28 -4.09
C VAL A 86 -5.21 -13.75 -4.10
N ILE A 87 -4.44 -13.09 -3.23
CA ILE A 87 -4.52 -11.63 -3.08
C ILE A 87 -4.00 -10.90 -4.32
N ARG A 88 -2.89 -11.34 -4.90
CA ARG A 88 -2.32 -10.70 -6.11
C ARG A 88 -3.00 -11.15 -7.41
N GLY A 89 -3.72 -12.26 -7.38
CA GLY A 89 -4.45 -12.80 -8.52
C GLY A 89 -5.89 -12.31 -8.63
N THR A 90 -6.39 -11.53 -7.67
CA THR A 90 -7.78 -11.02 -7.69
C THR A 90 -7.82 -9.49 -7.59
N PRO A 91 -8.80 -8.82 -8.23
CA PRO A 91 -8.91 -7.36 -8.17
C PRO A 91 -9.18 -6.84 -6.75
N VAL A 92 -8.46 -5.78 -6.35
CA VAL A 92 -8.61 -5.20 -5.00
C VAL A 92 -10.05 -4.73 -4.71
N VAL A 93 -10.77 -4.23 -5.71
CA VAL A 93 -12.17 -3.82 -5.54
C VAL A 93 -13.06 -5.00 -5.14
N VAL A 94 -12.83 -6.18 -5.72
CA VAL A 94 -13.59 -7.41 -5.39
C VAL A 94 -13.25 -7.85 -3.97
N GLN A 95 -11.99 -7.81 -3.57
CA GLN A 95 -11.56 -8.10 -2.20
C GLN A 95 -12.22 -7.15 -1.19
N LEU A 96 -12.25 -5.85 -1.50
CA LEU A 96 -12.92 -4.84 -0.68
C LEU A 96 -14.41 -5.15 -0.53
N MET A 97 -15.10 -5.51 -1.62
CA MET A 97 -16.53 -5.87 -1.60
C MET A 97 -16.78 -7.13 -0.77
N ILE A 98 -15.93 -8.16 -0.90
CA ILE A 98 -16.02 -9.39 -0.08
C ILE A 98 -15.85 -9.06 1.41
N MET A 99 -14.83 -8.27 1.74
CA MET A 99 -14.58 -7.84 3.12
C MET A 99 -15.77 -7.07 3.68
N PHE A 100 -16.34 -6.14 2.91
CA PHE A 100 -17.41 -5.27 3.38
C PHE A 100 -18.77 -5.96 3.44
N TYR A 101 -19.18 -6.66 2.37
CA TYR A 101 -20.53 -7.21 2.27
C TYR A 101 -20.68 -8.64 2.82
N ILE A 102 -19.56 -9.38 2.96
CA ILE A 102 -19.61 -10.78 3.40
C ILE A 102 -18.97 -10.93 4.78
N ILE A 103 -17.68 -10.57 4.93
CA ILE A 103 -16.92 -10.85 6.16
C ILE A 103 -17.35 -9.90 7.28
N PHE A 104 -17.48 -8.61 6.98
CA PHE A 104 -17.84 -7.55 7.94
C PHE A 104 -19.21 -6.94 7.66
N ALA A 105 -20.17 -7.73 7.16
CA ALA A 105 -21.51 -7.27 6.76
C ALA A 105 -22.28 -6.52 7.86
N THR A 106 -22.01 -6.82 9.13
CA THR A 106 -22.63 -6.16 10.29
C THR A 106 -21.86 -4.94 10.80
N SER A 107 -20.70 -4.66 10.23
CA SER A 107 -19.85 -3.53 10.68
C SER A 107 -20.45 -2.19 10.24
N ARG A 108 -20.55 -1.26 11.18
CA ARG A 108 -20.93 0.13 10.89
C ARG A 108 -19.72 1.02 10.54
N ASN A 109 -18.50 0.50 10.67
CA ASN A 109 -17.27 1.24 10.41
C ASN A 109 -16.70 0.87 9.03
N GLY A 110 -17.27 1.42 7.96
CA GLY A 110 -16.80 1.18 6.58
C GLY A 110 -15.36 1.59 6.34
N VAL A 111 -14.90 2.69 6.96
CA VAL A 111 -13.51 3.14 6.85
C VAL A 111 -12.56 2.13 7.47
N GLY A 112 -12.89 1.57 8.64
CA GLY A 112 -12.10 0.52 9.29
C GLY A 112 -12.04 -0.77 8.45
N VAL A 113 -13.16 -1.18 7.85
CA VAL A 113 -13.18 -2.33 6.94
C VAL A 113 -12.30 -2.07 5.71
N ALA A 114 -12.34 -0.87 5.13
CA ALA A 114 -11.47 -0.50 4.03
C ALA A 114 -9.97 -0.52 4.43
N MET A 115 -9.62 -0.02 5.62
CA MET A 115 -8.25 -0.10 6.15
C MET A 115 -7.75 -1.54 6.22
N LEU A 116 -8.59 -2.48 6.68
CA LEU A 116 -8.26 -3.90 6.76
C LEU A 116 -8.12 -4.51 5.36
N ALA A 117 -9.07 -4.26 4.46
CA ALA A 117 -9.07 -4.80 3.10
C ALA A 117 -7.82 -4.36 2.32
N PHE A 118 -7.54 -3.06 2.30
CA PHE A 118 -6.34 -2.54 1.64
C PHE A 118 -5.06 -2.95 2.35
N GLY A 119 -5.07 -3.09 3.68
CA GLY A 119 -3.92 -3.56 4.45
C GLY A 119 -3.56 -5.02 4.16
N VAL A 120 -4.56 -5.90 4.06
CA VAL A 120 -4.36 -7.30 3.65
C VAL A 120 -3.87 -7.37 2.19
N ASN A 121 -4.42 -6.53 1.31
CA ASN A 121 -3.95 -6.45 -0.07
C ASN A 121 -2.50 -5.97 -0.15
N SER A 122 -2.17 -4.83 0.45
CA SER A 122 -0.81 -4.29 0.49
C SER A 122 0.20 -5.24 1.11
N GLY A 123 -0.20 -6.02 2.13
CA GLY A 123 0.66 -7.02 2.76
C GLY A 123 1.24 -8.04 1.78
N ALA A 124 0.50 -8.40 0.75
CA ALA A 124 0.98 -9.31 -0.28
C ALA A 124 2.04 -8.65 -1.20
N TYR A 125 1.86 -7.38 -1.54
CA TYR A 125 2.85 -6.64 -2.33
C TYR A 125 4.10 -6.33 -1.50
N VAL A 126 3.94 -5.87 -0.26
CA VAL A 126 5.04 -5.61 0.68
C VAL A 126 5.87 -6.88 0.93
N ALA A 127 5.23 -8.05 1.07
CA ALA A 127 5.94 -9.32 1.22
C ALA A 127 6.90 -9.58 0.06
N GLU A 128 6.45 -9.36 -1.18
CA GLU A 128 7.29 -9.54 -2.36
C GLU A 128 8.37 -8.46 -2.47
N LEU A 129 8.09 -7.21 -2.08
CA LEU A 129 9.09 -6.14 -2.04
C LEU A 129 10.21 -6.46 -1.06
N ILE A 130 9.87 -6.90 0.16
CA ILE A 130 10.86 -7.29 1.18
C ILE A 130 11.64 -8.52 0.72
N ARG A 131 10.95 -9.56 0.24
CA ARG A 131 11.60 -10.78 -0.28
C ARG A 131 12.53 -10.46 -1.44
N GLY A 132 12.10 -9.65 -2.40
CA GLY A 132 12.91 -9.17 -3.52
C GLY A 132 14.14 -8.40 -3.05
N GLY A 133 14.01 -7.51 -2.07
CA GLY A 133 15.11 -6.77 -1.48
C GLY A 133 16.15 -7.66 -0.78
N ILE A 134 15.70 -8.70 -0.07
CA ILE A 134 16.59 -9.70 0.55
C ILE A 134 17.30 -10.53 -0.53
N MET A 135 16.59 -10.99 -1.55
CA MET A 135 17.15 -11.84 -2.61
C MET A 135 18.06 -11.07 -3.57
N ALA A 136 17.99 -9.75 -3.59
CA ALA A 136 18.89 -8.89 -4.37
C ALA A 136 20.29 -8.74 -3.75
N ILE A 137 20.48 -9.15 -2.49
CA ILE A 137 21.79 -9.13 -1.85
C ILE A 137 22.63 -10.29 -2.39
N ASP A 138 23.90 -9.99 -2.71
CA ASP A 138 24.84 -10.99 -3.21
C ASP A 138 24.97 -12.18 -2.25
N LYS A 139 24.90 -13.40 -2.79
CA LYS A 139 24.99 -14.65 -2.02
C LYS A 139 26.31 -14.77 -1.27
N GLY A 140 27.37 -14.16 -1.77
CA GLY A 140 28.67 -14.09 -1.10
C GLY A 140 28.63 -13.42 0.25
N GLN A 141 27.67 -12.49 0.48
CA GLN A 141 27.47 -11.87 1.80
C GLN A 141 27.00 -12.90 2.86
N LEU A 142 26.14 -13.83 2.43
CA LEU A 142 25.70 -14.92 3.32
C LEU A 142 26.85 -15.92 3.60
N GLU A 143 27.68 -16.20 2.60
CA GLU A 143 28.84 -17.07 2.72
C GLU A 143 29.95 -16.42 3.58
N ALA A 144 30.21 -15.13 3.38
CA ALA A 144 31.16 -14.37 4.18
C ALA A 144 30.76 -14.34 5.67
N GLY A 145 29.47 -14.10 5.97
CA GLY A 145 28.97 -14.15 7.34
C GLY A 145 29.20 -15.50 8.00
N ARG A 146 28.96 -16.59 7.27
CA ARG A 146 29.23 -17.95 7.77
C ARG A 146 30.70 -18.23 7.98
N SER A 147 31.56 -17.76 7.09
CA SER A 147 33.03 -17.90 7.22
C SER A 147 33.56 -17.16 8.44
N LEU A 148 32.89 -16.10 8.90
CA LEU A 148 33.16 -15.39 10.15
C LEU A 148 32.57 -16.09 11.39
N GLY A 149 31.91 -17.25 11.22
CA GLY A 149 31.33 -18.03 12.32
C GLY A 149 29.92 -17.59 12.72
N PHE A 150 29.26 -16.68 11.96
CA PHE A 150 27.87 -16.28 12.24
C PHE A 150 26.91 -17.42 11.86
N ASP A 151 25.92 -17.63 12.70
CA ASP A 151 24.77 -18.44 12.33
C ASP A 151 23.86 -17.71 11.32
N TYR A 152 22.80 -18.38 10.83
CA TYR A 152 21.88 -17.79 9.85
C TYR A 152 21.20 -16.52 10.37
N VAL A 153 20.74 -16.54 11.63
CA VAL A 153 20.01 -15.41 12.23
C VAL A 153 20.93 -14.20 12.41
N GLN A 154 22.16 -14.46 12.88
CA GLN A 154 23.20 -13.43 13.03
C GLN A 154 23.58 -12.82 11.67
N THR A 155 23.81 -13.66 10.64
CA THR A 155 24.12 -13.19 9.29
C THR A 155 22.97 -12.35 8.71
N MET A 156 21.73 -12.82 8.85
CA MET A 156 20.56 -12.05 8.41
C MET A 156 20.47 -10.72 9.14
N ARG A 157 20.59 -10.71 10.47
CA ARG A 157 20.41 -9.51 11.29
C ARG A 157 21.50 -8.46 11.08
N PHE A 158 22.77 -8.88 10.99
CA PHE A 158 23.89 -7.94 11.01
C PHE A 158 24.45 -7.61 9.61
N ILE A 159 24.21 -8.47 8.61
CA ILE A 159 24.76 -8.30 7.26
C ILE A 159 23.67 -8.07 6.23
N ILE A 160 22.72 -9.02 6.10
CA ILE A 160 21.76 -9.02 4.99
C ILE A 160 20.66 -7.97 5.19
N VAL A 161 19.97 -7.98 6.33
CA VAL A 161 18.82 -7.07 6.57
C VAL A 161 19.20 -5.60 6.49
N PRO A 162 20.32 -5.12 7.07
CA PRO A 162 20.72 -3.71 6.93
C PRO A 162 20.93 -3.28 5.48
N GLN A 163 21.52 -4.15 4.66
CA GLN A 163 21.71 -3.89 3.22
C GLN A 163 20.38 -3.96 2.47
N ALA A 164 19.56 -4.97 2.72
CA ALA A 164 18.25 -5.13 2.09
C ALA A 164 17.32 -3.94 2.39
N LEU A 165 17.36 -3.38 3.60
CA LEU A 165 16.55 -2.22 3.98
C LEU A 165 16.79 -1.00 3.10
N LYS A 166 18.01 -0.77 2.62
CA LYS A 166 18.31 0.33 1.70
C LYS A 166 17.54 0.22 0.39
N ASN A 167 17.32 -1.01 -0.10
CA ASN A 167 16.53 -1.28 -1.30
C ASN A 167 15.02 -1.31 -1.02
N VAL A 168 14.63 -1.83 0.14
CA VAL A 168 13.23 -2.04 0.53
C VAL A 168 12.54 -0.73 0.90
N LEU A 169 13.21 0.17 1.65
CA LEU A 169 12.58 1.40 2.13
C LEU A 169 12.03 2.30 1.01
N PRO A 170 12.76 2.57 -0.08
CA PRO A 170 12.22 3.33 -1.21
C PRO A 170 11.03 2.62 -1.87
N ALA A 171 11.10 1.29 -2.00
CA ALA A 171 10.02 0.51 -2.58
C ALA A 171 8.74 0.55 -1.72
N LEU A 172 8.86 0.49 -0.39
CA LEU A 172 7.73 0.67 0.54
C LEU A 172 7.15 2.09 0.48
N ALA A 173 8.00 3.10 0.33
CA ALA A 173 7.53 4.46 0.17
C ALA A 173 6.77 4.66 -1.17
N ASN A 174 7.19 3.99 -2.23
CA ASN A 174 6.44 3.94 -3.49
C ASN A 174 5.12 3.17 -3.36
N GLU A 175 5.08 2.09 -2.58
CA GLU A 175 3.83 1.34 -2.29
C GLU A 175 2.78 2.25 -1.63
N PHE A 176 3.19 3.15 -0.73
CA PHE A 176 2.29 4.16 -0.17
C PHE A 176 1.65 5.02 -1.27
N ILE A 177 2.42 5.47 -2.27
CA ILE A 177 1.90 6.28 -3.39
C ILE A 177 0.95 5.48 -4.28
N VAL A 178 1.21 4.19 -4.49
CA VAL A 178 0.33 3.28 -5.23
C VAL A 178 -1.00 3.13 -4.49
N LEU A 179 -0.95 2.78 -3.21
CA LEU A 179 -2.13 2.61 -2.35
C LEU A 179 -2.98 3.87 -2.26
N LEU A 180 -2.36 5.05 -2.21
CA LEU A 180 -3.07 6.32 -2.17
C LEU A 180 -4.01 6.49 -3.38
N LYS A 181 -3.63 5.97 -4.54
CA LYS A 181 -4.48 5.96 -5.74
C LYS A 181 -5.48 4.79 -5.73
N GLU A 182 -5.08 3.62 -5.25
CA GLU A 182 -5.93 2.43 -5.19
C GLU A 182 -7.11 2.61 -4.23
N THR A 183 -6.96 3.39 -3.16
CA THR A 183 -8.08 3.72 -2.25
C THR A 183 -9.23 4.44 -2.95
N SER A 184 -9.03 4.98 -4.16
CA SER A 184 -10.08 5.60 -4.98
C SER A 184 -11.27 4.70 -5.30
N VAL A 185 -11.13 3.38 -5.14
CA VAL A 185 -12.23 2.43 -5.30
C VAL A 185 -13.03 2.19 -4.01
N ALA A 186 -12.67 2.84 -2.88
CA ALA A 186 -13.40 2.67 -1.62
C ALA A 186 -14.86 3.16 -1.70
N GLY A 187 -15.15 4.04 -2.63
CA GLY A 187 -16.51 4.50 -2.94
C GLY A 187 -17.48 3.41 -3.36
N TYR A 188 -17.01 2.25 -3.86
CA TYR A 188 -17.86 1.10 -4.21
C TYR A 188 -18.53 0.45 -2.99
N VAL A 189 -17.99 0.63 -1.80
CA VAL A 189 -18.57 0.14 -0.54
C VAL A 189 -19.09 1.30 0.34
N ALA A 190 -19.57 2.37 -0.29
CA ALA A 190 -20.15 3.56 0.36
C ALA A 190 -19.19 4.27 1.34
N VAL A 191 -17.90 4.04 1.27
CA VAL A 191 -16.90 4.82 2.00
C VAL A 191 -16.65 6.13 1.23
N THR A 192 -16.81 7.25 1.90
CA THR A 192 -16.54 8.56 1.28
C THR A 192 -15.04 8.81 1.29
N ASP A 193 -14.35 8.33 0.24
CA ASP A 193 -12.99 8.71 -0.12
C ASP A 193 -13.00 9.99 -0.99
N LEU A 194 -11.85 10.46 -1.44
CA LEU A 194 -11.75 11.67 -2.25
C LEU A 194 -12.51 11.55 -3.57
N THR A 195 -12.46 10.40 -4.25
CA THR A 195 -13.17 10.15 -5.50
C THR A 195 -14.68 10.15 -5.27
N LYS A 196 -15.15 9.48 -4.21
CA LYS A 196 -16.56 9.47 -3.82
C LYS A 196 -17.06 10.86 -3.43
N GLY A 197 -16.21 11.66 -2.77
CA GLY A 197 -16.52 13.06 -2.47
C GLY A 197 -16.83 13.88 -3.74
N GLY A 198 -16.00 13.73 -4.79
CA GLY A 198 -16.25 14.32 -6.09
C GLY A 198 -17.51 13.78 -6.79
N ASP A 199 -17.75 12.47 -6.69
CA ASP A 199 -18.92 11.80 -7.25
C ASP A 199 -20.23 12.27 -6.59
N ILE A 200 -20.24 12.52 -5.29
CA ILE A 200 -21.38 13.09 -4.56
C ILE A 200 -21.67 14.51 -5.07
N ILE A 201 -20.65 15.35 -5.28
CA ILE A 201 -20.82 16.69 -5.83
C ILE A 201 -21.40 16.59 -7.25
N ARG A 202 -20.82 15.77 -8.11
CA ARG A 202 -21.28 15.50 -9.46
C ARG A 202 -22.77 15.09 -9.50
N GLY A 203 -23.16 14.16 -8.62
CA GLY A 203 -24.53 13.68 -8.55
C GLY A 203 -25.54 14.73 -8.06
N ARG A 204 -25.11 15.69 -7.24
CA ARG A 204 -25.96 16.79 -6.74
C ARG A 204 -26.08 17.98 -7.70
N THR A 205 -25.03 18.25 -8.45
CA THR A 205 -24.97 19.43 -9.34
C THR A 205 -25.25 19.10 -10.80
N PHE A 206 -25.28 17.80 -11.15
CA PHE A 206 -25.31 17.30 -12.53
C PHE A 206 -24.19 17.86 -13.41
N SER A 207 -23.12 18.37 -12.78
CA SER A 207 -21.90 18.86 -13.43
C SER A 207 -20.77 17.86 -13.20
N ALA A 208 -20.28 17.20 -14.26
CA ALA A 208 -19.24 16.19 -14.16
C ALA A 208 -17.84 16.79 -14.24
N PHE A 209 -17.64 17.78 -15.09
CA PHE A 209 -16.32 18.29 -15.46
C PHE A 209 -15.55 18.85 -14.26
N MET A 210 -16.12 19.84 -13.58
CA MET A 210 -15.45 20.54 -12.47
C MET A 210 -15.09 19.62 -11.30
N PRO A 211 -16.03 18.83 -10.72
CA PRO A 211 -15.70 17.96 -9.59
C PRO A 211 -14.64 16.91 -9.91
N LEU A 212 -14.71 16.28 -11.10
CA LEU A 212 -13.76 15.24 -11.49
C LEU A 212 -12.36 15.80 -11.78
N ILE A 213 -12.26 16.95 -12.43
CA ILE A 213 -10.97 17.62 -12.65
C ILE A 213 -10.33 18.04 -11.33
N VAL A 214 -11.11 18.60 -10.40
CA VAL A 214 -10.58 18.99 -9.07
C VAL A 214 -10.10 17.77 -8.30
N VAL A 215 -10.83 16.66 -8.29
CA VAL A 215 -10.40 15.39 -7.70
C VAL A 215 -9.07 14.93 -8.32
N ALA A 216 -8.98 14.90 -9.65
CA ALA A 216 -7.77 14.52 -10.37
C ALA A 216 -6.57 15.43 -10.02
N LEU A 217 -6.78 16.74 -9.94
CA LEU A 217 -5.75 17.70 -9.55
C LEU A 217 -5.29 17.49 -8.10
N ILE A 218 -6.20 17.22 -7.16
CA ILE A 218 -5.83 16.91 -5.76
C ILE A 218 -4.98 15.64 -5.70
N TYR A 219 -5.36 14.56 -6.40
CA TYR A 219 -4.53 13.34 -6.48
C TYR A 219 -3.17 13.63 -7.10
N LEU A 220 -3.12 14.40 -8.19
CA LEU A 220 -1.86 14.76 -8.84
C LEU A 220 -0.92 15.51 -7.89
N VAL A 221 -1.43 16.53 -7.18
CA VAL A 221 -0.65 17.29 -6.20
C VAL A 221 -0.11 16.38 -5.09
N MET A 222 -0.96 15.49 -4.55
CA MET A 222 -0.54 14.51 -3.54
C MET A 222 0.57 13.58 -4.07
N VAL A 223 0.37 13.00 -5.25
CA VAL A 223 1.35 12.08 -5.85
C VAL A 223 2.67 12.79 -6.12
N VAL A 224 2.66 13.99 -6.70
CA VAL A 224 3.88 14.78 -6.96
C VAL A 224 4.60 15.09 -5.63
N PHE A 225 3.86 15.52 -4.61
CA PHE A 225 4.42 15.82 -3.29
C PHE A 225 5.09 14.60 -2.66
N PHE A 226 4.40 13.45 -2.61
CA PHE A 226 4.95 12.23 -2.02
C PHE A 226 6.12 11.67 -2.86
N THR A 227 6.03 11.71 -4.20
CA THR A 227 7.14 11.30 -5.08
C THR A 227 8.40 12.14 -4.82
N TRP A 228 8.24 13.45 -4.62
CA TRP A 228 9.36 14.31 -4.26
C TRP A 228 9.97 13.94 -2.89
N LEU A 229 9.14 13.61 -1.89
CA LEU A 229 9.62 13.13 -0.58
C LEU A 229 10.38 11.81 -0.70
N VAL A 230 9.85 10.85 -1.47
CA VAL A 230 10.49 9.55 -1.72
C VAL A 230 11.82 9.75 -2.42
N GLY A 231 11.91 10.60 -3.43
CA GLY A 231 13.17 10.91 -4.11
C GLY A 231 14.23 11.57 -3.20
N LYS A 232 13.82 12.29 -2.16
CA LYS A 232 14.76 12.76 -1.11
C LYS A 232 15.25 11.61 -0.23
N LEU A 233 14.37 10.69 0.14
CA LEU A 233 14.72 9.51 0.92
C LEU A 233 15.73 8.63 0.17
N GLU A 234 15.46 8.33 -1.09
CA GLU A 234 16.35 7.54 -1.95
C GLU A 234 17.76 8.12 -2.03
N ARG A 235 17.85 9.44 -2.25
CA ARG A 235 19.15 10.13 -2.30
C ARG A 235 19.93 10.01 -1.00
N ARG A 236 19.27 10.11 0.15
CA ARG A 236 19.93 9.95 1.46
C ARG A 236 20.41 8.53 1.71
N LEU A 237 19.64 7.53 1.28
CA LEU A 237 20.02 6.12 1.47
C LEU A 237 21.22 5.75 0.58
N ARG A 238 21.25 6.22 -0.67
CA ARG A 238 22.39 5.99 -1.59
C ARG A 238 23.68 6.72 -1.17
N SER A 239 23.59 7.91 -0.57
CA SER A 239 24.78 8.65 -0.10
C SER A 239 25.45 8.02 1.14
N SER A 240 24.84 7.03 1.77
CA SER A 240 25.38 6.32 2.93
C SER A 240 26.22 5.07 2.54
N ASP A 241 26.51 4.90 1.25
CA ASP A 241 27.31 3.77 0.71
C ASP A 241 28.79 4.15 0.50
N TYR A 242 29.23 5.37 0.94
CA TYR A 242 30.60 5.86 0.90
C TYR A 242 31.10 6.18 2.31
#